data_042874421d379b4fac727e7234f952b6
#
_entry.id   042874421d379b4fac727e7234f952b6
#
_cell.length_a   1.000
_cell.length_b   1.000
_cell.length_c   1.000
_cell.angle_alpha   90.00
_cell.angle_beta   90.00
_cell.angle_gamma   90.00
#
_symmetry.space_group_name_H-M   'P 1'
#
loop_
_entity.id
_entity.type
_entity.pdbx_description
1 polymer ?
#
loop_
_entity_poly.entity_id
_entity_poly.type
_entity_poly.pdbx_seq_one_letter_code
_entity_poly.pdbx_strand_id
1 'polypeptide(L)'
;MQDFFHRLWKEKDKTNFEQWIYNANSLDFETAIGDKSYLEIITEVNSTLTLKEMKSIVFDSLQTNLKNEFRNYINKHQKVIKAKCIKTECLNYDGKENRNWELEVGKEYFIIGISVDIKKTFHQISFQIFDPSYSDTTPYFIPAELFEINDKVIPENYVLTFADNAIQIDPAEFVDKTYAAVEYSFWEDYFDDHEKAVKIFKATIDRLDIDLENNFL
;
A
#
# COMPACT_ATOMS: atom_id res chain seq x y z
N MET A 1 17.23 -15.22 -7.94
CA MET A 1 16.39 -14.07 -8.35
C MET A 1 15.31 -13.70 -7.32
N GLN A 2 14.54 -14.64 -6.76
CA GLN A 2 13.52 -14.30 -5.74
C GLN A 2 14.09 -13.60 -4.51
N ASP A 3 15.22 -14.04 -3.98
CA ASP A 3 15.91 -13.40 -2.85
C ASP A 3 16.39 -11.98 -3.20
N PHE A 4 16.83 -11.79 -4.44
CA PHE A 4 17.20 -10.48 -4.96
C PHE A 4 15.98 -9.53 -4.97
N PHE A 5 14.85 -9.99 -5.51
CA PHE A 5 13.61 -9.23 -5.53
C PHE A 5 13.09 -8.95 -4.11
N HIS A 6 13.18 -9.93 -3.23
CA HIS A 6 12.78 -9.75 -1.83
C HIS A 6 13.59 -8.64 -1.16
N ARG A 7 14.92 -8.67 -1.29
CA ARG A 7 15.77 -7.63 -0.71
C ARG A 7 15.55 -6.27 -1.33
N LEU A 8 15.45 -6.19 -2.66
CA LEU A 8 15.18 -4.92 -3.34
C LEU A 8 13.86 -4.29 -2.87
N TRP A 9 12.84 -5.12 -2.61
CA TRP A 9 11.53 -4.63 -2.17
C TRP A 9 11.46 -4.37 -0.66
N LYS A 10 11.89 -5.33 0.17
CA LYS A 10 11.58 -5.38 1.61
C LYS A 10 12.64 -4.79 2.54
N GLU A 11 13.86 -4.58 2.08
CA GLU A 11 14.87 -3.98 2.97
C GLU A 11 14.46 -2.58 3.40
N LYS A 12 14.38 -2.35 4.70
CA LYS A 12 13.96 -1.09 5.31
C LYS A 12 15.14 -0.30 5.92
N ASP A 13 16.23 -0.97 6.15
CA ASP A 13 17.44 -0.34 6.68
C ASP A 13 18.38 0.05 5.55
N LYS A 14 18.70 1.36 5.48
CA LYS A 14 19.56 1.94 4.47
C LYS A 14 20.95 1.32 4.50
N THR A 15 21.52 1.14 5.69
CA THR A 15 22.88 0.60 5.86
C THR A 15 22.95 -0.85 5.43
N ASN A 16 21.95 -1.64 5.78
CA ASN A 16 21.85 -3.03 5.33
C ASN A 16 21.68 -3.13 3.81
N PHE A 17 20.90 -2.24 3.20
CA PHE A 17 20.72 -2.20 1.76
C PHE A 17 22.02 -1.82 1.03
N GLU A 18 22.69 -0.79 1.51
CA GLU A 18 24.01 -0.37 0.99
C GLU A 18 25.04 -1.49 1.11
N GLN A 19 25.15 -2.13 2.27
CA GLN A 19 26.03 -3.28 2.49
C GLN A 19 25.67 -4.46 1.58
N TRP A 20 24.39 -4.71 1.36
CA TRP A 20 23.95 -5.74 0.43
C TRP A 20 24.42 -5.45 -0.99
N ILE A 21 24.31 -4.22 -1.47
CA ILE A 21 24.83 -3.85 -2.80
C ILE A 21 26.34 -4.06 -2.88
N TYR A 22 27.10 -3.56 -1.92
CA TYR A 22 28.56 -3.66 -1.94
C TYR A 22 29.10 -5.08 -1.76
N ASN A 23 28.37 -5.93 -1.05
CA ASN A 23 28.79 -7.32 -0.78
C ASN A 23 28.03 -8.35 -1.62
N ALA A 24 27.15 -7.90 -2.51
CA ALA A 24 26.40 -8.84 -3.34
C ALA A 24 27.34 -9.65 -4.23
N ASN A 25 26.98 -10.91 -4.42
CA ASN A 25 27.65 -11.71 -5.44
C ASN A 25 27.47 -11.01 -6.79
N SER A 26 28.57 -10.54 -7.37
CA SER A 26 28.56 -9.83 -8.65
C SER A 26 27.75 -10.56 -9.72
N LEU A 27 27.77 -11.89 -9.70
CA LEU A 27 27.06 -12.73 -10.67
C LEU A 27 25.52 -12.53 -10.61
N ASP A 28 24.94 -12.36 -9.43
CA ASP A 28 23.50 -12.15 -9.29
C ASP A 28 23.10 -10.76 -9.82
N PHE A 29 23.91 -9.75 -9.55
CA PHE A 29 23.72 -8.41 -10.08
C PHE A 29 23.95 -8.35 -11.59
N GLU A 30 25.07 -8.90 -12.09
CA GLU A 30 25.38 -8.94 -13.51
C GLU A 30 24.31 -9.68 -14.33
N THR A 31 23.68 -10.69 -13.72
CA THR A 31 22.56 -11.40 -14.37
C THR A 31 21.29 -10.55 -14.40
N ALA A 32 21.08 -9.67 -13.41
CA ALA A 32 19.86 -8.88 -13.26
C ALA A 32 19.89 -7.53 -13.98
N ILE A 33 21.08 -6.93 -14.12
CA ILE A 33 21.21 -5.58 -14.70
C ILE A 33 21.21 -5.60 -16.22
N GLY A 34 20.77 -4.47 -16.80
CA GLY A 34 20.76 -4.27 -18.25
C GLY A 34 22.07 -3.70 -18.79
N ASP A 35 22.00 -2.48 -19.33
CA ASP A 35 23.14 -1.83 -20.01
C ASP A 35 24.20 -1.28 -19.04
N LYS A 36 23.86 -1.08 -17.76
CA LYS A 36 24.79 -0.62 -16.74
C LYS A 36 25.61 -1.79 -16.19
N SER A 37 26.89 -1.52 -15.94
CA SER A 37 27.72 -2.48 -15.20
C SER A 37 27.44 -2.41 -13.69
N TYR A 38 27.75 -3.49 -12.98
CA TYR A 38 27.69 -3.51 -11.52
C TYR A 38 28.55 -2.39 -10.89
N LEU A 39 29.70 -2.10 -11.48
CA LEU A 39 30.58 -1.03 -11.00
C LEU A 39 29.95 0.35 -11.11
N GLU A 40 29.17 0.62 -12.17
CA GLU A 40 28.44 1.88 -12.33
C GLU A 40 27.37 2.02 -11.24
N ILE A 41 26.63 0.95 -10.94
CA ILE A 41 25.63 0.96 -9.86
C ILE A 41 26.29 1.24 -8.50
N ILE A 42 27.39 0.56 -8.19
CA ILE A 42 28.13 0.81 -6.93
C ILE A 42 28.61 2.27 -6.85
N THR A 43 29.01 2.85 -7.96
CA THR A 43 29.49 4.24 -8.00
C THR A 43 28.35 5.24 -7.82
N GLU A 44 27.17 4.95 -8.35
CA GLU A 44 25.98 5.79 -8.21
C GLU A 44 25.38 5.70 -6.80
N VAL A 45 25.35 4.50 -6.21
CA VAL A 45 24.85 4.28 -4.84
C VAL A 45 25.87 4.74 -3.84
N ASN A 46 25.53 5.73 -3.04
CA ASN A 46 26.42 6.30 -2.03
C ASN A 46 25.66 6.73 -0.78
N SER A 47 26.39 6.99 0.29
CA SER A 47 25.82 7.29 1.62
C SER A 47 25.01 8.58 1.70
N THR A 48 25.04 9.45 0.68
CA THR A 48 24.25 10.70 0.65
C THR A 48 22.83 10.47 0.15
N LEU A 49 22.58 9.37 -0.55
CA LEU A 49 21.25 9.01 -1.07
C LEU A 49 20.33 8.49 0.04
N THR A 50 19.04 8.70 -0.13
CA THR A 50 18.01 8.00 0.65
C THR A 50 17.91 6.54 0.23
N LEU A 51 17.34 5.69 1.07
CA LEU A 51 17.07 4.28 0.72
C LEU A 51 16.20 4.17 -0.53
N LYS A 52 15.21 5.04 -0.68
CA LYS A 52 14.33 5.09 -1.86
C LYS A 52 15.12 5.38 -3.14
N GLU A 53 16.00 6.35 -3.13
CA GLU A 53 16.85 6.67 -4.27
C GLU A 53 17.79 5.51 -4.64
N MET A 54 18.40 4.86 -3.65
CA MET A 54 19.24 3.68 -3.88
C MET A 54 18.46 2.54 -4.55
N LYS A 55 17.27 2.24 -4.04
CA LYS A 55 16.38 1.22 -4.61
C LYS A 55 15.96 1.57 -6.05
N SER A 56 15.64 2.84 -6.30
CA SER A 56 15.29 3.32 -7.64
C SER A 56 16.44 3.08 -8.63
N ILE A 57 17.67 3.43 -8.26
CA ILE A 57 18.86 3.20 -9.10
C ILE A 57 19.00 1.71 -9.47
N VAL A 58 18.87 0.82 -8.49
CA VAL A 58 18.96 -0.63 -8.74
C VAL A 58 17.82 -1.09 -9.64
N PHE A 59 16.58 -0.68 -9.35
CA PHE A 59 15.42 -1.04 -10.17
C PHE A 59 15.54 -0.54 -11.61
N ASP A 60 15.95 0.72 -11.79
CA ASP A 60 16.10 1.33 -13.11
C ASP A 60 17.19 0.65 -13.95
N SER A 61 18.15 0.05 -13.28
CA SER A 61 19.23 -0.71 -13.91
C SER A 61 18.85 -2.15 -14.30
N LEU A 62 17.69 -2.67 -13.85
CA LEU A 62 17.23 -4.01 -14.21
C LEU A 62 16.90 -4.12 -15.71
N GLN A 63 17.14 -5.29 -16.27
CA GLN A 63 16.66 -5.64 -17.62
C GLN A 63 15.12 -5.54 -17.68
N THR A 64 14.56 -5.19 -18.81
CA THR A 64 13.13 -4.95 -18.98
C THR A 64 12.25 -6.14 -18.59
N ASN A 65 12.68 -7.36 -18.93
CA ASN A 65 11.98 -8.58 -18.51
C ASN A 65 11.98 -8.74 -16.98
N LEU A 66 13.09 -8.45 -16.33
CA LEU A 66 13.22 -8.54 -14.88
C LEU A 66 12.47 -7.43 -14.14
N LYS A 67 12.34 -6.24 -14.72
CA LYS A 67 11.43 -5.21 -14.19
C LYS A 67 9.98 -5.72 -14.13
N ASN A 68 9.54 -6.40 -15.17
CA ASN A 68 8.20 -6.99 -15.21
C ASN A 68 8.06 -8.16 -14.23
N GLU A 69 9.08 -9.02 -14.14
CA GLU A 69 9.10 -10.11 -13.16
C GLU A 69 9.09 -9.58 -11.73
N PHE A 70 9.82 -8.50 -11.45
CA PHE A 70 9.84 -7.86 -10.14
C PHE A 70 8.48 -7.25 -9.78
N ARG A 71 7.82 -6.56 -10.71
CA ARG A 71 6.45 -6.07 -10.50
C ARG A 71 5.46 -7.21 -10.23
N ASN A 72 5.56 -8.30 -11.00
CA ASN A 72 4.75 -9.49 -10.75
C ASN A 72 5.06 -10.14 -9.39
N TYR A 73 6.32 -10.13 -8.97
CA TYR A 73 6.74 -10.59 -7.65
C TYR A 73 6.09 -9.74 -6.55
N ILE A 74 6.16 -8.41 -6.66
CA ILE A 74 5.50 -7.50 -5.71
C ILE A 74 4.00 -7.77 -5.67
N ASN A 75 3.32 -7.73 -6.81
CA ASN A 75 1.87 -7.94 -6.90
C ASN A 75 1.43 -9.27 -6.26
N LYS A 76 2.24 -10.33 -6.41
CA LYS A 76 1.96 -11.63 -5.79
C LYS A 76 2.12 -11.63 -4.26
N HIS A 77 3.03 -10.82 -3.74
CA HIS A 77 3.37 -10.79 -2.30
C HIS A 77 2.81 -9.56 -1.59
N GLN A 78 2.20 -8.63 -2.33
CA GLN A 78 1.56 -7.45 -1.77
C GLN A 78 0.36 -7.86 -0.93
N LYS A 79 0.27 -7.29 0.27
CA LYS A 79 -0.77 -7.61 1.25
C LYS A 79 -1.84 -6.52 1.39
N VAL A 80 -1.74 -5.48 0.58
CA VAL A 80 -2.66 -4.34 0.60
C VAL A 80 -2.99 -3.89 -0.83
N ILE A 81 -4.22 -3.45 -1.04
CA ILE A 81 -4.66 -2.90 -2.32
C ILE A 81 -4.15 -1.47 -2.46
N LYS A 82 -3.67 -1.10 -3.64
CA LYS A 82 -3.32 0.29 -3.97
C LYS A 82 -4.25 0.86 -5.01
N ALA A 83 -4.56 2.15 -4.86
CA ALA A 83 -5.34 2.89 -5.83
C ALA A 83 -4.69 4.25 -6.11
N LYS A 84 -4.63 4.63 -7.38
CA LYS A 84 -4.10 5.90 -7.83
C LYS A 84 -5.23 6.93 -7.87
N CYS A 85 -5.05 8.07 -7.22
CA CYS A 85 -5.99 9.18 -7.31
C CYS A 85 -5.98 9.76 -8.75
N ILE A 86 -7.16 9.83 -9.38
CA ILE A 86 -7.34 10.36 -10.73
C ILE A 86 -8.08 11.69 -10.77
N LYS A 87 -8.81 12.02 -9.72
CA LYS A 87 -9.49 13.31 -9.53
C LYS A 87 -9.72 13.59 -8.05
N THR A 88 -9.86 14.84 -7.66
CA THR A 88 -10.00 15.23 -6.26
C THR A 88 -11.43 15.66 -5.89
N GLU A 89 -12.30 15.81 -6.88
CA GLU A 89 -13.64 16.31 -6.69
C GLU A 89 -14.70 15.34 -7.22
N CYS A 90 -15.73 15.15 -6.44
CA CYS A 90 -16.97 14.50 -6.82
C CYS A 90 -18.12 15.03 -5.94
N LEU A 91 -19.35 14.61 -6.22
CA LEU A 91 -20.48 14.92 -5.35
C LEU A 91 -20.17 14.46 -3.92
N ASN A 92 -20.67 15.18 -2.93
CA ASN A 92 -20.62 14.73 -1.55
C ASN A 92 -21.60 13.56 -1.31
N TYR A 93 -21.60 12.99 -0.10
CA TYR A 93 -22.43 11.81 0.22
C TYR A 93 -23.95 12.05 0.17
N ASP A 94 -24.41 13.31 0.17
CA ASP A 94 -25.82 13.65 -0.02
C ASP A 94 -26.19 13.90 -1.50
N GLY A 95 -25.21 13.85 -2.40
CA GLY A 95 -25.37 13.98 -3.85
C GLY A 95 -25.76 15.37 -4.33
N LYS A 96 -25.59 16.41 -3.51
CA LYS A 96 -26.06 17.77 -3.83
C LYS A 96 -24.98 18.71 -4.31
N GLU A 97 -23.81 18.63 -3.70
CA GLU A 97 -22.72 19.56 -3.94
C GLU A 97 -21.41 18.82 -4.24
N ASN A 98 -20.58 19.39 -5.09
CA ASN A 98 -19.22 18.90 -5.27
C ASN A 98 -18.39 19.20 -4.02
N ARG A 99 -17.65 18.20 -3.59
CA ARG A 99 -16.70 18.28 -2.49
C ARG A 99 -15.29 18.00 -3.01
N ASN A 100 -14.34 18.84 -2.60
CA ASN A 100 -12.91 18.51 -2.72
C ASN A 100 -12.54 17.61 -1.53
N TRP A 101 -11.94 16.46 -1.84
CA TRP A 101 -11.60 15.41 -0.88
C TRP A 101 -10.16 15.51 -0.36
N GLU A 102 -9.49 16.62 -0.65
CA GLU A 102 -8.11 16.88 -0.19
C GLU A 102 -7.11 15.80 -0.59
N LEU A 103 -7.32 15.20 -1.75
CA LEU A 103 -6.44 14.19 -2.33
C LEU A 103 -5.45 14.84 -3.29
N GLU A 104 -4.38 14.12 -3.61
CA GLU A 104 -3.38 14.53 -4.62
C GLU A 104 -3.50 13.67 -5.87
N VAL A 105 -3.81 14.32 -7.02
CA VAL A 105 -3.93 13.61 -8.30
C VAL A 105 -2.60 12.98 -8.69
N GLY A 106 -2.63 11.71 -9.06
CA GLY A 106 -1.46 10.92 -9.42
C GLY A 106 -0.80 10.19 -8.25
N LYS A 107 -1.11 10.55 -7.01
CA LYS A 107 -0.61 9.86 -5.81
C LYS A 107 -1.30 8.51 -5.62
N GLU A 108 -0.54 7.52 -5.17
CA GLU A 108 -1.08 6.22 -4.75
C GLU A 108 -1.45 6.23 -3.27
N TYR A 109 -2.59 5.63 -2.97
CA TYR A 109 -3.13 5.46 -1.63
C TYR A 109 -3.33 3.98 -1.32
N PHE A 110 -3.16 3.60 -0.06
CA PHE A 110 -3.41 2.26 0.42
C PHE A 110 -4.89 2.10 0.78
N ILE A 111 -5.55 1.09 0.21
CA ILE A 111 -6.94 0.76 0.52
C ILE A 111 -6.94 -0.32 1.59
N ILE A 112 -7.34 0.05 2.79
CA ILE A 112 -7.42 -0.83 3.95
C ILE A 112 -8.84 -1.35 4.20
N GLY A 113 -9.80 -0.92 3.41
CA GLY A 113 -11.17 -1.42 3.44
C GLY A 113 -11.96 -0.94 2.22
N ILE A 114 -12.95 -1.71 1.83
CA ILE A 114 -13.89 -1.39 0.75
C ILE A 114 -15.30 -1.56 1.30
N SER A 115 -16.14 -0.54 1.17
CA SER A 115 -17.55 -0.59 1.52
C SER A 115 -18.40 -0.41 0.28
N VAL A 116 -19.38 -1.27 0.09
CA VAL A 116 -20.39 -1.19 -0.96
C VAL A 116 -21.77 -1.01 -0.31
N ASP A 117 -22.33 0.18 -0.36
CA ASP A 117 -23.67 0.46 0.14
C ASP A 117 -24.72 0.08 -0.91
N ILE A 118 -25.53 -0.93 -0.62
CA ILE A 118 -26.47 -1.51 -1.57
C ILE A 118 -27.68 -0.57 -1.80
N LYS A 119 -27.97 0.34 -0.89
CA LYS A 119 -29.12 1.24 -0.95
C LYS A 119 -28.83 2.61 -1.52
N LYS A 120 -27.56 3.03 -1.53
CA LYS A 120 -27.19 4.33 -2.08
C LYS A 120 -27.28 4.35 -3.60
N THR A 121 -27.74 5.47 -4.14
CA THR A 121 -27.72 5.75 -5.58
C THR A 121 -26.43 6.46 -6.02
N PHE A 122 -25.73 7.11 -5.07
CA PHE A 122 -24.46 7.80 -5.29
C PHE A 122 -23.40 7.20 -4.37
N HIS A 123 -22.16 7.17 -4.83
CA HIS A 123 -21.03 6.67 -4.04
C HIS A 123 -21.31 5.31 -3.39
N GLN A 124 -21.87 4.41 -4.20
CA GLN A 124 -22.17 3.05 -3.74
C GLN A 124 -20.91 2.35 -3.22
N ILE A 125 -19.74 2.67 -3.80
CA ILE A 125 -18.48 2.11 -3.39
C ILE A 125 -17.63 3.22 -2.76
N SER A 126 -17.17 2.97 -1.55
CA SER A 126 -16.22 3.80 -0.83
C SER A 126 -14.98 2.99 -0.46
N PHE A 127 -13.82 3.61 -0.60
CA PHE A 127 -12.57 3.06 -0.11
C PHE A 127 -12.22 3.66 1.23
N GLN A 128 -11.81 2.82 2.15
CA GLN A 128 -11.16 3.26 3.35
C GLN A 128 -9.68 3.35 3.06
N ILE A 129 -9.21 4.56 2.89
CA ILE A 129 -7.82 4.83 2.54
C ILE A 129 -7.00 5.12 3.80
N PHE A 130 -5.75 4.74 3.74
CA PHE A 130 -4.73 5.09 4.72
C PHE A 130 -3.60 5.81 4.01
N ASP A 131 -3.33 7.04 4.43
CA ASP A 131 -2.20 7.83 3.97
C ASP A 131 -1.32 8.19 5.15
N PRO A 132 -0.23 7.53 5.29
CA PRO A 132 0.67 7.69 6.42
C PRO A 132 1.55 8.93 6.34
N SER A 133 1.55 9.67 5.24
CA SER A 133 2.19 10.98 5.15
C SER A 133 1.43 12.06 5.94
N TYR A 134 0.19 11.81 6.31
CA TYR A 134 -0.54 12.68 7.22
C TYR A 134 -0.19 12.35 8.67
N SER A 135 -0.03 13.37 9.50
CA SER A 135 0.22 13.24 10.95
C SER A 135 -0.96 12.60 11.68
N ASP A 136 -2.15 12.66 11.10
CA ASP A 136 -3.35 12.00 11.55
C ASP A 136 -3.45 10.63 10.84
N THR A 137 -3.23 9.57 11.58
CA THR A 137 -3.29 8.19 11.09
C THR A 137 -4.71 7.66 10.93
N THR A 138 -5.72 8.54 10.99
CA THR A 138 -7.13 8.16 10.91
C THR A 138 -7.49 7.80 9.47
N PRO A 139 -8.00 6.60 9.18
CA PRO A 139 -8.45 6.24 7.85
C PRO A 139 -9.71 7.00 7.44
N TYR A 140 -9.78 7.36 6.16
CA TYR A 140 -10.92 8.10 5.63
C TYR A 140 -11.73 7.25 4.66
N PHE A 141 -13.05 7.35 4.72
CA PHE A 141 -13.95 6.82 3.69
C PHE A 141 -14.06 7.79 2.53
N ILE A 142 -13.59 7.38 1.36
CA ILE A 142 -13.52 8.22 0.17
C ILE A 142 -14.25 7.52 -0.99
N PRO A 143 -15.06 8.24 -1.79
CA PRO A 143 -15.72 7.66 -2.95
C PRO A 143 -14.73 7.00 -3.92
N ALA A 144 -14.99 5.75 -4.29
CA ALA A 144 -14.09 4.95 -5.14
C ALA A 144 -13.91 5.55 -6.54
N GLU A 145 -14.87 6.35 -7.01
CA GLU A 145 -14.80 7.02 -8.33
C GLU A 145 -13.66 8.04 -8.45
N LEU A 146 -13.01 8.41 -7.36
CA LEU A 146 -11.83 9.29 -7.35
C LEU A 146 -10.54 8.56 -7.65
N PHE A 147 -10.59 7.22 -7.77
CA PHE A 147 -9.42 6.38 -7.89
C PHE A 147 -9.49 5.44 -9.09
N GLU A 148 -8.33 5.07 -9.57
CA GLU A 148 -8.10 3.94 -10.46
C GLU A 148 -7.39 2.84 -9.67
N ILE A 149 -7.97 1.63 -9.67
CA ILE A 149 -7.36 0.46 -9.03
C ILE A 149 -6.50 -0.24 -10.07
N ASN A 150 -5.21 -0.34 -9.81
CA ASN A 150 -4.27 -1.06 -10.66
C ASN A 150 -4.22 -2.55 -10.33
N ASP A 151 -4.51 -2.91 -9.08
CA ASP A 151 -4.51 -4.29 -8.61
C ASP A 151 -5.82 -4.98 -8.96
N LYS A 152 -5.72 -6.15 -9.59
CA LYS A 152 -6.89 -6.91 -10.02
C LYS A 152 -7.29 -8.02 -9.04
N VAL A 153 -6.57 -8.15 -7.93
CA VAL A 153 -6.75 -9.23 -6.97
C VAL A 153 -6.88 -8.66 -5.57
N ILE A 154 -7.91 -9.08 -4.87
CA ILE A 154 -8.05 -8.80 -3.43
C ILE A 154 -7.04 -9.69 -2.69
N PRO A 155 -6.21 -9.14 -1.80
CA PRO A 155 -5.25 -9.94 -1.03
C PRO A 155 -5.95 -11.01 -0.18
N GLU A 156 -5.30 -12.16 0.03
CA GLU A 156 -5.86 -13.31 0.77
C GLU A 156 -6.25 -13.01 2.22
N ASN A 157 -5.67 -11.96 2.79
CA ASN A 157 -5.96 -11.54 4.17
C ASN A 157 -7.20 -10.64 4.29
N TYR A 158 -7.87 -10.33 3.19
CA TYR A 158 -9.14 -9.62 3.20
C TYR A 158 -10.30 -10.60 3.22
N VAL A 159 -11.33 -10.27 3.96
CA VAL A 159 -12.56 -11.05 4.04
C VAL A 159 -13.76 -10.18 3.66
N LEU A 160 -14.74 -10.83 3.03
CA LEU A 160 -15.99 -10.20 2.68
C LEU A 160 -17.01 -10.47 3.77
N THR A 161 -17.65 -9.40 4.26
CA THR A 161 -18.74 -9.46 5.24
C THR A 161 -19.98 -8.76 4.73
N PHE A 162 -21.13 -9.11 5.32
CA PHE A 162 -22.41 -8.49 5.03
C PHE A 162 -22.90 -7.77 6.28
N ALA A 163 -23.11 -6.48 6.17
CA ALA A 163 -23.86 -5.68 7.13
C ALA A 163 -25.25 -5.38 6.56
N ASP A 164 -26.18 -4.88 7.35
CA ASP A 164 -27.60 -4.72 7.00
C ASP A 164 -27.88 -4.15 5.59
N ASN A 165 -27.07 -3.20 5.15
CA ASN A 165 -27.24 -2.55 3.85
C ASN A 165 -25.92 -2.38 3.09
N ALA A 166 -24.86 -3.05 3.52
CA ALA A 166 -23.55 -2.92 2.92
C ALA A 166 -22.83 -4.26 2.80
N ILE A 167 -21.98 -4.35 1.80
CA ILE A 167 -20.94 -5.37 1.70
C ILE A 167 -19.63 -4.69 2.08
N GLN A 168 -18.89 -5.30 2.98
CA GLN A 168 -17.58 -4.82 3.39
C GLN A 168 -16.50 -5.84 3.04
N ILE A 169 -15.36 -5.34 2.61
CA ILE A 169 -14.17 -6.14 2.31
C ILE A 169 -13.02 -5.50 3.08
N ASP A 170 -12.64 -6.14 4.17
CA ASP A 170 -11.66 -5.63 5.12
C ASP A 170 -10.60 -6.68 5.44
N PRO A 171 -9.43 -6.29 5.95
CA PRO A 171 -8.51 -7.23 6.59
C PRO A 171 -9.22 -8.06 7.66
N ALA A 172 -8.90 -9.34 7.73
CA ALA A 172 -9.58 -10.29 8.62
C ALA A 172 -9.57 -9.83 10.11
N GLU A 173 -8.55 -9.10 10.51
CA GLU A 173 -8.40 -8.57 11.88
C GLU A 173 -9.46 -7.52 12.25
N PHE A 174 -10.02 -6.81 11.25
CA PHE A 174 -11.06 -5.80 11.47
C PHE A 174 -12.46 -6.41 11.56
N VAL A 175 -12.60 -7.68 11.17
CA VAL A 175 -13.87 -8.40 11.14
C VAL A 175 -13.85 -9.69 11.98
N ASP A 176 -12.75 -9.95 12.68
CA ASP A 176 -12.64 -11.13 13.52
C ASP A 176 -13.73 -11.12 14.59
N LYS A 177 -14.47 -12.23 14.66
CA LYS A 177 -15.47 -12.45 15.70
C LYS A 177 -14.87 -12.49 17.12
N THR A 178 -13.56 -12.70 17.25
CA THR A 178 -12.82 -12.57 18.51
C THR A 178 -12.50 -11.12 18.85
N TYR A 179 -12.55 -10.19 17.87
CA TYR A 179 -12.83 -8.82 18.18
C TYR A 179 -14.26 -8.77 18.68
N ALA A 180 -14.52 -9.35 19.83
CA ALA A 180 -15.76 -9.09 20.51
C ALA A 180 -15.78 -7.58 20.73
N ALA A 181 -16.52 -6.89 19.85
CA ALA A 181 -16.84 -5.50 19.97
C ALA A 181 -17.12 -5.22 21.42
N VAL A 182 -16.50 -4.22 21.98
CA VAL A 182 -16.79 -3.90 23.38
C VAL A 182 -18.20 -3.37 23.44
N GLU A 183 -18.68 -2.68 22.40
CA GLU A 183 -20.07 -2.23 22.29
C GLU A 183 -20.57 -2.17 20.83
N TYR A 184 -19.69 -1.93 19.84
CA TYR A 184 -20.09 -1.60 18.45
C TYR A 184 -19.27 -2.39 17.41
N SER A 185 -18.99 -1.79 16.27
CA SER A 185 -18.12 -2.37 15.23
C SER A 185 -16.64 -2.02 15.49
N PHE A 186 -15.72 -2.73 14.82
CA PHE A 186 -14.29 -2.41 14.90
C PHE A 186 -14.02 -0.93 14.60
N TRP A 187 -14.65 -0.39 13.57
CA TRP A 187 -14.40 0.98 13.13
C TRP A 187 -14.97 2.02 14.09
N GLU A 188 -16.13 1.79 14.67
CA GLU A 188 -16.68 2.66 15.71
C GLU A 188 -15.75 2.69 16.92
N ASP A 189 -15.36 1.52 17.44
CA ASP A 189 -14.43 1.42 18.54
C ASP A 189 -13.06 2.07 18.21
N TYR A 190 -12.59 1.98 16.95
CA TYR A 190 -11.35 2.59 16.53
C TYR A 190 -11.46 4.13 16.52
N PHE A 191 -12.56 4.68 15.98
CA PHE A 191 -12.79 6.13 15.94
C PHE A 191 -13.08 6.72 17.33
N ASP A 192 -13.54 5.90 18.26
CA ASP A 192 -13.71 6.26 19.67
C ASP A 192 -12.44 6.04 20.51
N ASP A 193 -11.28 5.86 19.84
CA ASP A 193 -9.98 5.65 20.46
C ASP A 193 -9.92 4.45 21.44
N HIS A 194 -10.75 3.43 21.23
CA HIS A 194 -10.73 2.26 22.06
C HIS A 194 -9.38 1.54 21.97
N GLU A 195 -8.70 1.38 23.10
CA GLU A 195 -7.30 0.90 23.17
C GLU A 195 -7.07 -0.41 22.41
N LYS A 196 -8.02 -1.36 22.50
CA LYS A 196 -7.93 -2.64 21.81
C LYS A 196 -8.02 -2.47 20.30
N ALA A 197 -8.94 -1.65 19.79
CA ALA A 197 -9.11 -1.39 18.37
C ALA A 197 -7.87 -0.68 17.77
N VAL A 198 -7.36 0.32 18.48
CA VAL A 198 -6.14 1.04 18.10
C VAL A 198 -4.92 0.11 18.05
N LYS A 199 -4.77 -0.81 19.00
CA LYS A 199 -3.68 -1.82 19.00
C LYS A 199 -3.80 -2.78 17.81
N ILE A 200 -5.00 -3.27 17.53
CA ILE A 200 -5.26 -4.16 16.40
C ILE A 200 -4.98 -3.42 15.09
N PHE A 201 -5.46 -2.18 14.95
CA PHE A 201 -5.20 -1.37 13.77
C PHE A 201 -3.69 -1.24 13.49
N LYS A 202 -2.92 -0.78 14.47
CA LYS A 202 -1.47 -0.63 14.34
C LYS A 202 -0.79 -1.94 13.94
N ALA A 203 -1.10 -3.03 14.62
CA ALA A 203 -0.55 -4.34 14.30
C ALA A 203 -0.93 -4.82 12.89
N THR A 204 -2.14 -4.49 12.43
CA THR A 204 -2.59 -4.82 11.07
C THR A 204 -1.86 -3.99 10.03
N ILE A 205 -1.70 -2.69 10.21
CA ILE A 205 -0.93 -1.81 9.32
C ILE A 205 0.53 -2.30 9.21
N ASP A 206 1.15 -2.65 10.33
CA ASP A 206 2.51 -3.21 10.35
C ASP A 206 2.57 -4.54 9.57
N ARG A 207 1.57 -5.42 9.73
CA ARG A 207 1.50 -6.69 9.03
C ARG A 207 1.21 -6.54 7.53
N LEU A 208 0.39 -5.57 7.16
CA LEU A 208 0.13 -5.24 5.75
C LEU A 208 1.36 -4.67 5.06
N ASP A 209 2.40 -4.36 5.85
CA ASP A 209 3.67 -3.88 5.34
C ASP A 209 3.50 -2.58 4.52
N ILE A 210 2.62 -1.73 5.04
CA ILE A 210 2.38 -0.40 4.50
C ILE A 210 3.60 0.44 4.84
N ASP A 211 4.60 0.32 3.99
CA ASP A 211 5.84 1.07 4.11
C ASP A 211 5.76 2.34 3.27
N LEU A 212 5.86 3.45 3.95
CA LEU A 212 5.65 4.77 3.41
C LEU A 212 6.88 5.38 2.80
N GLU A 213 8.02 5.01 3.33
CA GLU A 213 9.29 5.56 2.89
C GLU A 213 9.82 4.86 1.63
N ASN A 214 9.39 3.62 1.41
CA ASN A 214 9.95 2.74 0.38
C ASN A 214 9.06 2.49 -0.85
N ASN A 215 8.03 3.28 -1.06
CA ASN A 215 7.22 3.20 -2.27
C ASN A 215 7.97 3.87 -3.43
N PHE A 216 8.86 3.12 -4.09
CA PHE A 216 9.70 3.63 -5.19
C PHE A 216 9.26 3.15 -6.59
N LEU A 217 8.15 2.42 -6.66
CA LEU A 217 7.55 1.93 -7.92
C LEU A 217 6.34 2.74 -8.32
#